data_1b6c27111995e4c8d0232a4022e3a132
#
_entry.id   1b6c27111995e4c8d0232a4022e3a132
#
_cell.length_a   1.000
_cell.length_b   1.000
_cell.length_c   1.000
_cell.angle_alpha   90.00
_cell.angle_beta   90.00
_cell.angle_gamma   90.00
#
_symmetry.space_group_name_H-M   'P 1'
#
loop_
_entity.id
_entity.type
_entity.pdbx_description
1 polymer ?
#
loop_
_entity_poly.entity_id
_entity_poly.type
_entity_poly.pdbx_seq_one_letter_code
_entity_poly.pdbx_strand_id
1 'polypeptide(L)'
;MLKVKNLTFEVNEEGKKRCLVNHISFDVQDGEMLVITGPNGGGKSTLAKVLAGIEKADSGEIYLDDENITGYDIDHRANAGIGYAFQQPPRFKGMTVARMLSLAAGKNLTEKESCDLLSAVGLCSEDYLNRQLDGTLSGGEMKRIEIATV
;
A
#
# COMPACT_ATOMS: atom_id res chain seq x y z
N MET A 1 11.84 0.78 11.55
CA MET A 1 11.74 2.27 11.54
C MET A 1 11.79 2.80 10.11
N LEU A 2 10.89 3.70 9.70
CA LEU A 2 10.92 4.40 8.40
C LEU A 2 11.47 5.81 8.58
N LYS A 3 12.44 6.21 7.76
CA LYS A 3 13.01 7.55 7.76
C LYS A 3 13.00 8.17 6.38
N VAL A 4 12.49 9.38 6.26
CA VAL A 4 12.37 10.16 5.02
C VAL A 4 13.13 11.45 5.16
N LYS A 5 13.99 11.78 4.19
CA LYS A 5 14.82 12.98 4.19
C LYS A 5 14.66 13.77 2.91
N ASN A 6 14.24 15.02 3.04
CA ASN A 6 14.14 16.01 1.95
C ASN A 6 13.49 15.46 0.67
N LEU A 7 12.46 14.63 0.82
CA LEU A 7 11.80 13.96 -0.29
C LEU A 7 11.06 14.97 -1.16
N THR A 8 11.33 14.92 -2.47
CA THR A 8 10.71 15.82 -3.44
C THR A 8 10.19 15.01 -4.63
N PHE A 9 8.98 15.36 -5.08
CA PHE A 9 8.38 14.78 -6.27
C PHE A 9 7.65 15.85 -7.07
N GLU A 10 7.97 15.95 -8.37
CA GLU A 10 7.42 16.89 -9.32
C GLU A 10 6.68 16.18 -10.46
N VAL A 11 5.62 16.79 -10.94
CA VAL A 11 4.91 16.33 -12.14
C VAL A 11 5.00 17.40 -13.23
N ASN A 12 4.99 16.98 -14.48
CA ASN A 12 4.94 17.87 -15.62
C ASN A 12 3.50 17.91 -16.14
N GLU A 13 2.78 18.99 -15.84
CA GLU A 13 1.42 19.23 -16.31
C GLU A 13 1.45 20.38 -17.35
N GLU A 14 1.08 20.09 -18.59
CA GLU A 14 0.98 21.08 -19.68
C GLU A 14 2.26 21.92 -19.88
N GLY A 15 3.44 21.29 -19.73
CA GLY A 15 4.73 21.96 -19.86
C GLY A 15 5.18 22.79 -18.66
N LYS A 16 4.42 22.76 -17.55
CA LYS A 16 4.80 23.38 -16.28
C LYS A 16 5.14 22.32 -15.25
N LYS A 17 6.28 22.49 -14.59
CA LYS A 17 6.63 21.66 -13.43
C LYS A 17 5.81 22.08 -12.23
N ARG A 18 5.13 21.12 -11.60
CA ARG A 18 4.40 21.30 -10.36
C ARG A 18 4.98 20.38 -9.30
N CYS A 19 5.49 20.95 -8.23
CA CYS A 19 5.97 20.20 -7.09
C CYS A 19 4.79 19.74 -6.23
N LEU A 20 4.59 18.43 -6.12
CA LEU A 20 3.52 17.82 -5.31
C LEU A 20 4.01 17.39 -3.94
N VAL A 21 5.27 16.99 -3.82
CA VAL A 21 5.94 16.69 -2.55
C VAL A 21 7.18 17.57 -2.50
N ASN A 22 7.30 18.45 -1.52
CA ASN A 22 8.33 19.48 -1.49
C ASN A 22 9.17 19.38 -0.21
N HIS A 23 10.38 18.81 -0.34
CA HIS A 23 11.39 18.68 0.74
C HIS A 23 10.82 18.09 2.05
N ILE A 24 9.98 17.07 1.95
CA ILE A 24 9.33 16.44 3.11
C ILE A 24 10.34 15.57 3.85
N SER A 25 10.41 15.75 5.18
CA SER A 25 11.25 14.95 6.08
C SER A 25 10.45 14.55 7.31
N PHE A 26 10.54 13.29 7.70
CA PHE A 26 9.97 12.74 8.93
C PHE A 26 10.54 11.37 9.22
N ASP A 27 10.42 10.94 10.47
CA ASP A 27 10.76 9.60 10.93
C ASP A 27 9.51 8.95 11.54
N VAL A 28 9.33 7.64 11.34
CA VAL A 28 8.27 6.84 11.97
C VAL A 28 8.93 5.66 12.67
N GLN A 29 8.74 5.56 13.98
CA GLN A 29 9.31 4.47 14.77
C GLN A 29 8.47 3.20 14.66
N ASP A 30 9.01 2.06 15.05
CA ASP A 30 8.27 0.81 15.08
C ASP A 30 7.09 0.93 16.06
N GLY A 31 5.91 0.48 15.60
CA GLY A 31 4.65 0.60 16.34
C GLY A 31 4.04 2.00 16.38
N GLU A 32 4.66 2.99 15.75
CA GLU A 32 4.14 4.36 15.66
C GLU A 32 3.12 4.51 14.53
N MET A 33 2.10 5.34 14.75
CA MET A 33 1.12 5.74 13.73
C MET A 33 1.35 7.20 13.34
N LEU A 34 1.75 7.43 12.09
CA LEU A 34 1.84 8.77 11.51
C LEU A 34 0.58 9.12 10.72
N VAL A 35 -0.07 10.22 11.06
CA VAL A 35 -1.24 10.73 10.33
C VAL A 35 -0.85 11.92 9.46
N ILE A 36 -1.08 11.81 8.15
CA ILE A 36 -0.81 12.87 7.18
C ILE A 36 -2.12 13.57 6.82
N THR A 37 -2.25 14.84 7.17
CA THR A 37 -3.44 15.66 6.91
C THR A 37 -3.12 16.83 5.98
N GLY A 38 -4.14 17.46 5.43
CA GLY A 38 -4.00 18.64 4.57
C GLY A 38 -5.09 18.72 3.50
N PRO A 39 -5.10 19.80 2.69
CA PRO A 39 -6.13 20.06 1.68
C PRO A 39 -6.11 18.99 0.56
N ASN A 40 -7.23 18.91 -0.18
CA ASN A 40 -7.30 18.08 -1.39
C ASN A 40 -6.32 18.65 -2.44
N GLY A 41 -5.62 17.75 -3.14
CA GLY A 41 -4.55 18.15 -4.07
C GLY A 41 -3.21 18.51 -3.41
N GLY A 42 -3.09 18.43 -2.08
CA GLY A 42 -1.87 18.75 -1.32
C GLY A 42 -0.78 17.66 -1.34
N GLY A 43 -0.81 16.70 -2.27
CA GLY A 43 0.27 15.71 -2.44
C GLY A 43 0.24 14.51 -1.48
N LYS A 44 -0.75 14.39 -0.58
CA LYS A 44 -0.81 13.29 0.43
C LYS A 44 -0.76 11.90 -0.20
N SER A 45 -1.65 11.65 -1.16
CA SER A 45 -1.69 10.35 -1.87
C SER A 45 -0.46 10.14 -2.74
N THR A 46 0.12 11.22 -3.26
CA THR A 46 1.38 11.18 -4.03
C THR A 46 2.54 10.79 -3.13
N LEU A 47 2.65 11.39 -1.94
CA LEU A 47 3.66 11.01 -0.95
C LEU A 47 3.57 9.52 -0.61
N ALA A 48 2.35 9.01 -0.33
CA ALA A 48 2.16 7.58 -0.06
C ALA A 48 2.59 6.69 -1.24
N LYS A 49 2.30 7.09 -2.49
CA LYS A 49 2.75 6.36 -3.69
C LYS A 49 4.27 6.40 -3.86
N VAL A 50 4.91 7.54 -3.59
CA VAL A 50 6.38 7.67 -3.62
C VAL A 50 7.01 6.76 -2.56
N LEU A 51 6.45 6.70 -1.35
CA LEU A 51 6.92 5.82 -0.28
C LEU A 51 6.75 4.34 -0.64
N ALA A 52 5.67 3.98 -1.32
CA ALA A 52 5.42 2.61 -1.79
C ALA A 52 6.24 2.21 -3.04
N GLY A 53 6.96 3.14 -3.68
CA GLY A 53 7.72 2.88 -4.91
C GLY A 53 6.86 2.82 -6.18
N ILE A 54 5.59 3.24 -6.10
CA ILE A 54 4.70 3.37 -7.27
C ILE A 54 5.13 4.55 -8.13
N GLU A 55 5.55 5.64 -7.48
CA GLU A 55 6.12 6.83 -8.10
C GLU A 55 7.58 6.98 -7.66
N LYS A 56 8.45 7.43 -8.56
CA LYS A 56 9.87 7.61 -8.27
C LYS A 56 10.14 9.04 -7.83
N ALA A 57 10.74 9.22 -6.65
CA ALA A 57 11.15 10.54 -6.18
C ALA A 57 12.16 11.21 -7.12
N ASP A 58 12.05 12.52 -7.30
CA ASP A 58 13.02 13.34 -8.03
C ASP A 58 14.28 13.59 -7.20
N SER A 59 14.12 13.75 -5.88
CA SER A 59 15.22 13.89 -4.95
C SER A 59 14.82 13.51 -3.52
N GLY A 60 15.81 13.41 -2.65
CA GLY A 60 15.65 13.00 -1.26
C GLY A 60 16.00 11.52 -1.04
N GLU A 61 15.83 11.06 0.17
CA GLU A 61 16.22 9.71 0.58
C GLU A 61 15.13 9.07 1.44
N ILE A 62 14.96 7.75 1.26
CA ILE A 62 14.03 6.92 2.04
C ILE A 62 14.83 5.75 2.60
N TYR A 63 14.73 5.55 3.91
CA TYR A 63 15.38 4.46 4.63
C TYR A 63 14.33 3.62 5.37
N LEU A 64 14.50 2.31 5.33
CA LEU A 64 13.76 1.35 6.14
C LEU A 64 14.78 0.54 6.94
N ASP A 65 14.71 0.60 8.27
CA ASP A 65 15.63 -0.10 9.19
C ASP A 65 17.10 0.11 8.81
N ASP A 66 17.50 1.37 8.61
CA ASP A 66 18.85 1.79 8.19
C ASP A 66 19.26 1.41 6.74
N GLU A 67 18.43 0.65 6.03
CA GLU A 67 18.66 0.34 4.61
C GLU A 67 18.12 1.47 3.73
N ASN A 68 18.94 1.96 2.80
CA ASN A 68 18.49 2.98 1.83
C ASN A 68 17.69 2.32 0.71
N ILE A 69 16.38 2.52 0.72
CA ILE A 69 15.44 1.96 -0.25
C ILE A 69 15.00 2.96 -1.32
N THR A 70 15.66 4.12 -1.42
CA THR A 70 15.26 5.21 -2.33
C THR A 70 15.18 4.75 -3.78
N GLY A 71 16.14 3.94 -4.22
CA GLY A 71 16.20 3.40 -5.58
C GLY A 71 15.35 2.16 -5.82
N TYR A 72 14.69 1.62 -4.80
CA TYR A 72 13.89 0.40 -4.91
C TYR A 72 12.59 0.67 -5.68
N ASP A 73 12.24 -0.23 -6.57
CA ASP A 73 10.94 -0.28 -7.21
C ASP A 73 9.87 -0.87 -6.26
N ILE A 74 8.63 -0.94 -6.75
CA ILE A 74 7.49 -1.42 -5.95
C ILE A 74 7.70 -2.84 -5.43
N ASP A 75 8.28 -3.74 -6.25
CA ASP A 75 8.46 -5.14 -5.89
C ASP A 75 9.53 -5.30 -4.80
N HIS A 76 10.65 -4.58 -4.92
CA HIS A 76 11.70 -4.58 -3.91
C HIS A 76 11.23 -3.96 -2.60
N ARG A 77 10.41 -2.89 -2.63
CA ARG A 77 9.85 -2.28 -1.41
C ARG A 77 8.82 -3.17 -0.74
N ALA A 78 7.98 -3.85 -1.52
CA ALA A 78 7.04 -4.83 -0.97
C ALA A 78 7.78 -5.98 -0.28
N ASN A 79 8.85 -6.51 -0.90
CA ASN A 79 9.70 -7.54 -0.30
C ASN A 79 10.45 -7.06 0.95
N ALA A 80 10.78 -5.76 1.02
CA ALA A 80 11.37 -5.14 2.20
C ALA A 80 10.36 -4.91 3.35
N GLY A 81 9.06 -5.13 3.11
CA GLY A 81 8.00 -5.03 4.11
C GLY A 81 7.15 -3.75 4.04
N ILE A 82 7.21 -2.99 2.94
CA ILE A 82 6.32 -1.84 2.74
C ILE A 82 5.03 -2.29 2.09
N GLY A 83 3.95 -2.39 2.87
CA GLY A 83 2.59 -2.61 2.36
C GLY A 83 1.93 -1.30 1.91
N TYR A 84 1.07 -1.37 0.89
CA TYR A 84 0.31 -0.22 0.39
C TYR A 84 -1.14 -0.60 0.11
N ALA A 85 -2.07 0.06 0.80
CA ALA A 85 -3.49 -0.08 0.55
C ALA A 85 -4.02 1.10 -0.28
N PHE A 86 -4.65 0.78 -1.42
CA PHE A 86 -5.18 1.79 -2.33
C PHE A 86 -6.41 2.51 -1.75
N GLN A 87 -6.63 3.75 -2.14
CA GLN A 87 -7.84 4.49 -1.75
C GLN A 87 -9.10 3.78 -2.27
N GLN A 88 -9.05 3.25 -3.49
CA GLN A 88 -10.05 2.36 -4.04
C GLN A 88 -9.43 0.99 -4.29
N PRO A 89 -9.90 -0.06 -3.62
CA PRO A 89 -9.36 -1.41 -3.80
C PRO A 89 -9.45 -1.85 -5.26
N PRO A 90 -8.39 -2.42 -5.82
CA PRO A 90 -8.42 -2.93 -7.19
C PRO A 90 -9.35 -4.15 -7.30
N ARG A 91 -9.98 -4.31 -8.46
CA ARG A 91 -10.85 -5.47 -8.76
C ARG A 91 -10.14 -6.39 -9.74
N PHE A 92 -10.14 -7.67 -9.44
CA PHE A 92 -9.49 -8.69 -10.25
C PHE A 92 -10.50 -9.72 -10.73
N LYS A 93 -10.94 -9.61 -11.98
CA LYS A 93 -11.87 -10.59 -12.57
C LYS A 93 -11.26 -11.99 -12.61
N GLY A 94 -12.02 -12.99 -12.17
CA GLY A 94 -11.58 -14.38 -12.16
C GLY A 94 -10.63 -14.76 -11.02
N MET A 95 -10.37 -13.85 -10.09
CA MET A 95 -9.56 -14.12 -8.90
C MET A 95 -10.45 -14.27 -7.69
N THR A 96 -10.27 -15.35 -6.93
CA THR A 96 -10.96 -15.55 -5.65
C THR A 96 -10.21 -14.88 -4.50
N VAL A 97 -10.89 -14.63 -3.39
CA VAL A 97 -10.30 -14.09 -2.16
C VAL A 97 -9.18 -15.00 -1.66
N ALA A 98 -9.38 -16.33 -1.61
CA ALA A 98 -8.36 -17.29 -1.22
C ALA A 98 -7.10 -17.20 -2.10
N ARG A 99 -7.27 -17.01 -3.41
CA ARG A 99 -6.13 -16.86 -4.34
C ARG A 99 -5.37 -15.57 -4.09
N MET A 100 -6.08 -14.47 -3.85
CA MET A 100 -5.47 -13.17 -3.54
C MET A 100 -4.65 -13.24 -2.24
N LEU A 101 -5.22 -13.80 -1.17
CA LEU A 101 -4.51 -13.97 0.11
C LEU A 101 -3.22 -14.79 -0.07
N SER A 102 -3.28 -15.91 -0.83
CA SER A 102 -2.10 -16.74 -1.11
C SER A 102 -1.04 -15.99 -1.93
N LEU A 103 -1.45 -15.17 -2.89
CA LEU A 103 -0.51 -14.33 -3.67
C LEU A 103 0.17 -13.29 -2.77
N ALA A 104 -0.60 -12.60 -1.93
CA ALA A 104 -0.07 -11.61 -1.00
C ALA A 104 0.91 -12.24 0.02
N ALA A 105 0.59 -13.44 0.51
CA ALA A 105 1.47 -14.17 1.42
C ALA A 105 2.72 -14.77 0.75
N GLY A 106 2.83 -14.75 -0.59
CA GLY A 106 3.93 -15.36 -1.33
C GLY A 106 3.99 -16.89 -1.23
N LYS A 107 2.95 -17.52 -0.68
CA LYS A 107 2.84 -19.00 -0.48
C LYS A 107 1.39 -19.45 -0.60
N ASN A 108 1.20 -20.75 -0.83
CA ASN A 108 -0.13 -21.33 -0.70
C ASN A 108 -0.54 -21.36 0.77
N LEU A 109 -1.57 -20.62 1.12
CA LEU A 109 -2.15 -20.62 2.45
C LEU A 109 -3.04 -21.85 2.63
N THR A 110 -3.02 -22.43 3.82
CA THR A 110 -4.02 -23.40 4.25
C THR A 110 -5.36 -22.70 4.46
N GLU A 111 -6.44 -23.46 4.49
CA GLU A 111 -7.78 -22.91 4.78
C GLU A 111 -7.80 -22.22 6.14
N LYS A 112 -7.16 -22.81 7.16
CA LYS A 112 -7.06 -22.21 8.50
C LYS A 112 -6.34 -20.86 8.49
N GLU A 113 -5.16 -20.78 7.85
CA GLU A 113 -4.42 -19.49 7.75
C GLU A 113 -5.26 -18.42 7.04
N SER A 114 -5.97 -18.80 5.98
CA SER A 114 -6.86 -17.87 5.25
C SER A 114 -8.05 -17.43 6.11
N CYS A 115 -8.61 -18.35 6.92
CA CYS A 115 -9.66 -18.04 7.88
C CYS A 115 -9.20 -17.06 8.95
N ASP A 116 -8.00 -17.27 9.49
CA ASP A 116 -7.41 -16.41 10.52
C ASP A 116 -7.23 -14.96 9.99
N LEU A 117 -6.72 -14.81 8.76
CA LEU A 117 -6.57 -13.51 8.09
C LEU A 117 -7.90 -12.80 7.88
N LEU A 118 -8.92 -13.49 7.37
CA LEU A 118 -10.25 -12.90 7.16
C LEU A 118 -10.94 -12.54 8.48
N SER A 119 -10.80 -13.39 9.50
CA SER A 119 -11.35 -13.14 10.83
C SER A 119 -10.73 -11.90 11.46
N ALA A 120 -9.43 -11.65 11.27
CA ALA A 120 -8.74 -10.47 11.78
C ALA A 120 -9.32 -9.14 11.22
N VAL A 121 -9.91 -9.18 10.01
CA VAL A 121 -10.60 -8.03 9.40
C VAL A 121 -12.13 -8.10 9.53
N GLY A 122 -12.64 -9.03 10.32
CA GLY A 122 -14.07 -9.17 10.60
C GLY A 122 -14.90 -9.72 9.43
N LEU A 123 -14.34 -10.63 8.64
CA LEU A 123 -15.01 -11.36 7.57
C LEU A 123 -15.12 -12.84 7.91
N CYS A 124 -16.30 -13.46 7.63
CA CYS A 124 -16.50 -14.90 7.78
C CYS A 124 -15.83 -15.64 6.62
N SER A 125 -14.92 -16.57 6.91
CA SER A 125 -14.19 -17.30 5.89
C SER A 125 -15.07 -18.15 4.99
N GLU A 126 -16.09 -18.81 5.55
CA GLU A 126 -17.03 -19.67 4.80
C GLU A 126 -17.76 -18.91 3.70
N ASP A 127 -18.08 -17.63 3.97
CA ASP A 127 -18.81 -16.79 3.04
C ASP A 127 -17.92 -16.14 1.97
N TYR A 128 -16.62 -15.94 2.25
CA TYR A 128 -15.76 -15.07 1.42
C TYR A 128 -14.64 -15.77 0.67
N LEU A 129 -14.06 -16.87 1.17
CA LEU A 129 -12.87 -17.49 0.55
C LEU A 129 -13.04 -17.82 -0.93
N ASN A 130 -14.20 -18.32 -1.32
CA ASN A 130 -14.49 -18.74 -2.69
C ASN A 130 -15.12 -17.63 -3.54
N ARG A 131 -15.41 -16.44 -2.95
CA ARG A 131 -15.97 -15.32 -3.72
C ARG A 131 -14.92 -14.70 -4.63
N GLN A 132 -15.39 -14.23 -5.78
CA GLN A 132 -14.54 -13.49 -6.71
C GLN A 132 -14.37 -12.04 -6.27
N LEU A 133 -13.20 -11.46 -6.55
CA LEU A 133 -12.87 -10.05 -6.31
C LEU A 133 -13.45 -9.18 -7.43
N ASP A 134 -14.76 -9.17 -7.54
CA ASP A 134 -15.50 -8.48 -8.59
C ASP A 134 -16.52 -7.46 -8.05
N GLY A 135 -17.44 -7.04 -8.89
CA GLY A 135 -18.47 -6.05 -8.56
C GLY A 135 -19.55 -6.53 -7.59
N THR A 136 -19.56 -7.80 -7.19
CA THR A 136 -20.54 -8.34 -6.22
C THR A 136 -20.18 -8.07 -4.78
N LEU A 137 -18.91 -7.73 -4.51
CA LEU A 137 -18.45 -7.30 -3.20
C LEU A 137 -18.70 -5.81 -2.99
N SER A 138 -19.21 -5.45 -1.83
CA SER A 138 -19.34 -4.05 -1.41
C SER A 138 -17.96 -3.38 -1.26
N GLY A 139 -17.92 -2.04 -1.30
CA GLY A 139 -16.68 -1.30 -1.08
C GLY A 139 -16.03 -1.59 0.27
N GLY A 140 -16.83 -1.79 1.31
CA GLY A 140 -16.34 -2.13 2.65
C GLY A 140 -15.74 -3.53 2.73
N GLU A 141 -16.37 -4.53 2.09
CA GLU A 141 -15.85 -5.90 2.01
C GLU A 141 -14.53 -5.93 1.22
N MET A 142 -14.48 -5.27 0.07
CA MET A 142 -13.25 -5.14 -0.73
C MET A 142 -12.12 -4.50 0.07
N LYS A 143 -12.42 -3.45 0.86
CA LYS A 143 -11.41 -2.77 1.68
C LYS A 143 -10.88 -3.65 2.81
N ARG A 144 -11.73 -4.44 3.45
CA ARG A 144 -11.32 -5.40 4.47
C ARG A 144 -10.44 -6.51 3.89
N ILE A 145 -10.80 -7.04 2.70
CA ILE A 145 -9.99 -8.04 2.00
C ILE A 145 -8.63 -7.44 1.64
N GLU A 146 -8.57 -6.22 1.11
CA GLU A 146 -7.31 -5.53 0.82
C GLU A 146 -6.44 -5.38 2.08
N ILE A 147 -7.03 -4.98 3.22
CA ILE A 147 -6.29 -4.88 4.49
C ILE A 147 -5.74 -6.25 4.93
N ALA A 148 -6.46 -7.34 4.68
CA ALA A 148 -5.97 -8.68 4.97
C ALA A 148 -4.81 -9.14 4.06
N THR A 149 -4.51 -8.39 2.97
CA THR A 149 -3.41 -8.67 2.04
C THR A 149 -2.18 -7.78 2.26
N VAL A 150 -2.26 -6.80 3.16
CA VAL A 150 -1.18 -5.87 3.52
C VAL A 150 -0.62 -6.21 4.88
#